data_43fb52a2b03f0da67c76719292c19cff
#
_entry.id   43fb52a2b03f0da67c76719292c19cff
#
_cell.length_a   1.000
_cell.length_b   1.000
_cell.length_c   1.000
_cell.angle_alpha   90.00
_cell.angle_beta   90.00
_cell.angle_gamma   90.00
#
_symmetry.space_group_name_H-M   'P 1'
#
loop_
_entity.id
_entity.type
_entity.pdbx_description
1 polymer ?
#
loop_
_entity_poly.entity_id
_entity_poly.type
_entity_poly.pdbx_seq_one_letter_code
_entity_poly.pdbx_strand_id
1 'polypeptide(L)'
;MAQEFKLELDKRAELGNQAAKQMRDEGKIPGVFYSATHDAVPFTIDRRHLHDALQSMSRVYAVTVGEEKLHAILKEIQYHPVTEEIVHVDLFGVSLKDKITLSIPVVLDGEAAGVKTGGIMTQNITELEISCPATKVPEAVHIDVEKMEVGDSVHVYDLSIEDGEILTNPEITVVSVQAPKEEIIEEPELEEEELEGEEGETVEGEEAPMEQGEDEGADKPSGDGEKEEGASK
;
A
#
# COMPACT_ATOMS: atom_id res chain seq x y z
N MET A 1 23.73 11.97 14.29
CA MET A 1 23.07 13.24 13.92
C MET A 1 22.11 12.90 12.82
N ALA A 2 20.81 13.11 13.03
CA ALA A 2 19.81 12.86 11.99
C ALA A 2 20.14 13.76 10.78
N GLN A 3 20.29 13.17 9.61
CA GLN A 3 20.47 13.93 8.37
C GLN A 3 19.12 14.56 8.04
N GLU A 4 19.04 15.89 8.13
CA GLU A 4 17.84 16.63 7.69
C GLU A 4 17.86 16.73 6.17
N PHE A 5 16.88 16.11 5.52
CA PHE A 5 16.67 16.29 4.09
C PHE A 5 15.82 17.55 3.83
N LYS A 6 16.21 18.35 2.84
CA LYS A 6 15.50 19.59 2.52
C LYS A 6 14.45 19.33 1.46
N LEU A 7 13.20 19.72 1.73
CA LEU A 7 12.11 19.66 0.78
C LEU A 7 11.66 21.06 0.37
N GLU A 8 11.67 21.33 -0.92
CA GLU A 8 11.13 22.56 -1.48
C GLU A 8 9.68 22.29 -1.91
N LEU A 9 8.75 23.05 -1.33
CA LEU A 9 7.33 22.93 -1.58
C LEU A 9 6.80 24.14 -2.33
N ASP A 10 6.17 23.91 -3.46
CA ASP A 10 5.47 24.94 -4.22
C ASP A 10 4.03 25.08 -3.72
N LYS A 11 3.64 26.26 -3.25
CA LYS A 11 2.23 26.52 -2.88
C LYS A 11 1.35 26.44 -4.12
N ARG A 12 0.23 25.72 -4.03
CA ARG A 12 -0.78 25.63 -5.08
C ARG A 12 -2.02 26.44 -4.75
N ALA A 13 -2.53 27.18 -5.75
CA ALA A 13 -3.80 27.89 -5.65
C ALA A 13 -4.97 27.06 -6.21
N GLU A 14 -4.67 26.23 -7.21
CA GLU A 14 -5.68 25.41 -7.86
C GLU A 14 -5.94 24.13 -7.06
N LEU A 15 -7.22 23.93 -6.72
CA LEU A 15 -7.71 22.80 -5.96
C LEU A 15 -8.69 21.99 -6.82
N GLY A 16 -8.88 20.73 -6.48
CA GLY A 16 -9.82 19.84 -7.13
C GLY A 16 -9.18 18.71 -7.94
N ASN A 17 -10.04 17.78 -8.38
CA ASN A 17 -9.59 16.51 -8.96
C ASN A 17 -8.91 16.68 -10.33
N GLN A 18 -9.40 17.61 -11.17
CA GLN A 18 -8.81 17.86 -12.50
C GLN A 18 -7.40 18.43 -12.36
N ALA A 19 -7.21 19.47 -11.53
CA ALA A 19 -5.91 20.06 -11.27
C ALA A 19 -4.93 19.02 -10.70
N ALA A 20 -5.36 18.22 -9.73
CA ALA A 20 -4.54 17.17 -9.14
C ALA A 20 -4.12 16.11 -10.17
N LYS A 21 -5.00 15.74 -11.12
CA LYS A 21 -4.67 14.81 -12.20
C LYS A 21 -3.63 15.41 -13.15
N GLN A 22 -3.83 16.66 -13.58
CA GLN A 22 -2.89 17.34 -14.46
C GLN A 22 -1.50 17.46 -13.83
N MET A 23 -1.41 17.80 -12.53
CA MET A 23 -0.14 17.89 -11.83
C MET A 23 0.60 16.54 -11.81
N ARG A 24 -0.11 15.42 -11.60
CA ARG A 24 0.49 14.09 -11.64
C ARG A 24 0.99 13.71 -13.04
N ASP A 25 0.25 14.08 -14.07
CA ASP A 25 0.66 13.89 -15.48
C ASP A 25 1.92 14.72 -15.80
N GLU A 26 2.10 15.87 -15.17
CA GLU A 26 3.29 16.73 -15.26
C GLU A 26 4.47 16.24 -14.38
N GLY A 27 4.30 15.14 -13.62
CA GLY A 27 5.32 14.59 -12.73
C GLY A 27 5.42 15.27 -11.38
N LYS A 28 4.41 16.04 -10.99
CA LYS A 28 4.29 16.67 -9.67
C LYS A 28 3.28 15.93 -8.81
N ILE A 29 3.56 15.82 -7.52
CA ILE A 29 2.70 15.16 -6.55
C ILE A 29 2.02 16.24 -5.70
N PRO A 30 0.69 16.26 -5.64
CA PRO A 30 -0.04 17.14 -4.74
C PRO A 30 0.06 16.65 -3.30
N GLY A 31 0.11 17.58 -2.36
CA GLY A 31 0.13 17.28 -0.93
C GLY A 31 -0.51 18.39 -0.11
N VAL A 32 -0.59 18.14 1.19
CA VAL A 32 -1.06 19.11 2.19
C VAL A 32 -0.06 19.16 3.34
N PHE A 33 0.36 20.38 3.69
CA PHE A 33 1.15 20.65 4.88
C PHE A 33 0.24 21.26 5.92
N TYR A 34 0.23 20.74 7.13
CA TYR A 34 -0.52 21.25 8.25
C TYR A 34 0.26 21.09 9.55
N SER A 35 0.01 21.93 10.53
CA SER A 35 0.61 21.82 11.85
C SER A 35 -0.36 22.26 12.94
N ALA A 36 0.00 22.06 14.20
CA ALA A 36 -0.80 22.53 15.33
C ALA A 36 -0.93 24.06 15.37
N THR A 37 0.00 24.81 14.75
CA THR A 37 0.09 26.26 14.77
C THR A 37 -0.26 26.94 13.45
N HIS A 38 -0.28 26.21 12.35
CA HIS A 38 -0.52 26.75 11.00
C HIS A 38 -1.67 26.01 10.33
N ASP A 39 -2.50 26.77 9.62
CA ASP A 39 -3.58 26.23 8.80
C ASP A 39 -3.02 25.33 7.69
N ALA A 40 -3.89 24.46 7.17
CA ALA A 40 -3.52 23.55 6.10
C ALA A 40 -3.16 24.31 4.82
N VAL A 41 -1.93 24.14 4.35
CA VAL A 41 -1.39 24.77 3.14
C VAL A 41 -1.26 23.69 2.06
N PRO A 42 -2.05 23.76 0.97
CA PRO A 42 -1.88 22.85 -0.15
C PRO A 42 -0.60 23.18 -0.92
N PHE A 43 0.16 22.15 -1.27
CA PHE A 43 1.40 22.28 -2.01
C PHE A 43 1.52 21.26 -3.13
N THR A 44 2.54 21.41 -3.94
CA THR A 44 3.02 20.41 -4.89
C THR A 44 4.50 20.20 -4.69
N ILE A 45 4.95 18.97 -4.94
CA ILE A 45 6.36 18.60 -4.90
C ILE A 45 6.71 17.80 -6.16
N ASP A 46 7.93 17.94 -6.65
CA ASP A 46 8.42 17.13 -7.75
C ASP A 46 8.56 15.67 -7.35
N ARG A 47 8.10 14.75 -8.22
CA ARG A 47 8.11 13.29 -7.95
C ARG A 47 9.52 12.77 -7.65
N ARG A 48 10.53 13.26 -8.39
CA ARG A 48 11.92 12.82 -8.19
C ARG A 48 12.45 13.30 -6.85
N HIS A 49 12.20 14.55 -6.50
CA HIS A 49 12.65 15.14 -5.23
C HIS A 49 12.05 14.44 -4.02
N LEU A 50 10.76 14.07 -4.11
CA LEU A 50 10.11 13.28 -3.07
C LEU A 50 10.70 11.88 -2.99
N HIS A 51 10.98 11.23 -4.12
CA HIS A 51 11.58 9.91 -4.15
C HIS A 51 12.97 9.90 -3.50
N ASP A 52 13.82 10.89 -3.80
CA ASP A 52 15.13 11.06 -3.19
C ASP A 52 15.01 11.28 -1.67
N ALA A 53 13.99 12.04 -1.23
CA ALA A 53 13.71 12.25 0.17
C ALA A 53 13.34 10.95 0.89
N LEU A 54 12.49 10.12 0.28
CA LEU A 54 12.10 8.82 0.83
C LEU A 54 13.28 7.84 0.90
N GLN A 55 14.16 7.86 -0.09
CA GLN A 55 15.37 7.04 -0.10
C GLN A 55 16.40 7.47 0.94
N SER A 56 16.38 8.74 1.38
CA SER A 56 17.31 9.25 2.39
C SER A 56 17.08 8.67 3.79
N MET A 57 16.01 7.86 3.98
CA MET A 57 15.58 7.30 5.26
C MET A 57 15.37 8.33 6.39
N SER A 58 15.49 9.62 6.08
CA SER A 58 15.21 10.70 7.02
C SER A 58 13.72 10.71 7.37
N ARG A 59 13.41 10.82 8.66
CA ARG A 59 12.01 10.91 9.12
C ARG A 59 11.57 12.35 9.33
N VAL A 60 12.53 13.25 9.57
CA VAL A 60 12.29 14.68 9.74
C VAL A 60 12.86 15.41 8.54
N TYR A 61 12.04 16.22 7.91
CA TYR A 61 12.36 17.00 6.72
C TYR A 61 12.39 18.49 7.05
N ALA A 62 13.41 19.19 6.57
CA ALA A 62 13.44 20.64 6.58
C ALA A 62 12.62 21.15 5.37
N VAL A 63 11.44 21.66 5.63
CA VAL A 63 10.47 22.07 4.60
C VAL A 63 10.53 23.57 4.44
N THR A 64 10.62 24.05 3.20
CA THR A 64 10.49 25.46 2.87
C THR A 64 9.12 25.68 2.22
N VAL A 65 8.22 26.41 2.92
CA VAL A 65 6.89 26.77 2.44
C VAL A 65 6.85 28.28 2.22
N GLY A 66 7.12 28.71 1.00
CA GLY A 66 7.29 30.15 0.71
C GLY A 66 8.60 30.68 1.28
N GLU A 67 8.54 31.58 2.28
CA GLU A 67 9.72 32.17 2.95
C GLU A 67 10.04 31.52 4.30
N GLU A 68 9.14 30.67 4.82
CA GLU A 68 9.30 30.06 6.13
C GLU A 68 9.98 28.71 6.05
N LYS A 69 10.92 28.49 6.93
CA LYS A 69 11.59 27.20 7.12
C LYS A 69 10.99 26.51 8.34
N LEU A 70 10.40 25.37 8.11
CA LEU A 70 9.71 24.56 9.12
C LEU A 70 10.27 23.14 9.10
N HIS A 71 10.12 22.42 10.21
CA HIS A 71 10.37 20.99 10.23
C HIS A 71 9.06 20.26 10.08
N ALA A 72 9.06 19.22 9.26
CA ALA A 72 7.89 18.39 9.04
C ALA A 72 8.26 16.91 9.07
N ILE A 73 7.31 16.09 9.43
CA ILE A 73 7.36 14.64 9.27
C ILE A 73 6.39 14.24 8.17
N LEU A 74 6.70 13.17 7.51
CA LEU A 74 5.79 12.51 6.59
C LEU A 74 4.78 11.72 7.42
N LYS A 75 3.51 12.17 7.38
CA LYS A 75 2.45 11.53 8.16
C LYS A 75 1.78 10.39 7.41
N GLU A 76 1.50 10.62 6.12
CA GLU A 76 0.85 9.64 5.27
C GLU A 76 1.29 9.78 3.81
N ILE A 77 1.46 8.66 3.14
CA ILE A 77 1.65 8.59 1.68
C ILE A 77 0.53 7.73 1.11
N GLN A 78 -0.18 8.28 0.14
CA GLN A 78 -1.19 7.52 -0.58
C GLN A 78 -0.62 7.02 -1.90
N TYR A 79 -0.74 5.72 -2.12
CA TYR A 79 -0.31 5.05 -3.34
C TYR A 79 -1.49 4.66 -4.22
N HIS A 80 -1.27 4.66 -5.51
CA HIS A 80 -2.24 4.12 -6.44
C HIS A 80 -2.24 2.59 -6.37
N PRO A 81 -3.40 1.92 -6.18
CA PRO A 81 -3.46 0.50 -5.84
C PRO A 81 -2.92 -0.47 -6.92
N VAL A 82 -2.80 0.00 -8.17
CA VAL A 82 -2.35 -0.84 -9.30
C VAL A 82 -0.97 -0.43 -9.79
N THR A 83 -0.68 0.88 -9.88
CA THR A 83 0.60 1.39 -10.41
C THR A 83 1.63 1.66 -9.35
N GLU A 84 1.24 1.60 -8.06
CA GLU A 84 2.07 1.91 -6.89
C GLU A 84 2.68 3.33 -6.92
N GLU A 85 2.21 4.18 -7.84
CA GLU A 85 2.65 5.56 -7.89
C GLU A 85 2.08 6.37 -6.73
N ILE A 86 2.88 7.30 -6.21
CA ILE A 86 2.45 8.18 -5.13
C ILE A 86 1.40 9.16 -5.67
N VAL A 87 0.22 9.14 -5.05
CA VAL A 87 -0.95 9.95 -5.43
C VAL A 87 -1.05 11.21 -4.60
N HIS A 88 -0.75 11.12 -3.30
CA HIS A 88 -0.85 12.21 -2.35
C HIS A 88 0.14 12.08 -1.21
N VAL A 89 0.56 13.19 -0.64
CA VAL A 89 1.48 13.25 0.50
C VAL A 89 0.98 14.21 1.55
N ASP A 90 0.95 13.74 2.78
CA ASP A 90 0.60 14.52 3.96
C ASP A 90 1.85 14.81 4.78
N LEU A 91 2.15 16.09 4.95
CA LEU A 91 3.25 16.56 5.76
C LEU A 91 2.71 17.23 7.02
N PHE A 92 3.14 16.74 8.17
CA PHE A 92 2.80 17.33 9.46
C PHE A 92 3.97 18.15 10.01
N GLY A 93 3.75 19.43 10.16
CA GLY A 93 4.72 20.37 10.74
C GLY A 93 4.90 20.13 12.24
N VAL A 94 6.14 19.93 12.65
CA VAL A 94 6.48 19.60 14.04
C VAL A 94 7.50 20.58 14.59
N SER A 95 7.42 20.81 15.88
CA SER A 95 8.48 21.47 16.64
C SER A 95 9.46 20.40 17.11
N LEU A 96 10.76 20.69 17.07
CA LEU A 96 11.81 19.74 17.48
C LEU A 96 11.68 19.24 18.92
N LYS A 97 10.89 19.93 19.74
CA LYS A 97 10.68 19.59 21.17
C LYS A 97 9.41 18.78 21.42
N ASP A 98 8.53 18.71 20.44
CA ASP A 98 7.24 18.08 20.63
C ASP A 98 7.36 16.55 20.49
N LYS A 99 6.57 15.84 21.28
CA LYS A 99 6.38 14.40 21.11
C LYS A 99 5.48 14.18 19.89
N ILE A 100 5.91 13.33 19.00
CA ILE A 100 5.19 13.00 17.77
C ILE A 100 4.90 11.51 17.74
N THR A 101 3.76 11.16 17.16
CA THR A 101 3.39 9.78 16.88
C THR A 101 3.57 9.50 15.39
N LEU A 102 4.35 8.49 15.09
CA LEU A 102 4.64 8.08 13.72
C LEU A 102 4.80 6.57 13.61
N SER A 103 4.60 6.05 12.40
CA SER A 103 4.84 4.65 12.06
C SER A 103 6.29 4.47 11.65
N ILE A 104 6.96 3.48 12.22
CA ILE A 104 8.36 3.15 11.92
C ILE A 104 8.42 1.71 11.43
N PRO A 105 9.15 1.44 10.33
CA PRO A 105 9.30 0.10 9.81
C PRO A 105 10.12 -0.77 10.76
N VAL A 106 9.74 -2.04 10.80
CA VAL A 106 10.47 -3.10 11.49
C VAL A 106 11.36 -3.82 10.49
N VAL A 107 12.65 -3.85 10.78
CA VAL A 107 13.66 -4.57 10.00
C VAL A 107 14.11 -5.80 10.78
N LEU A 108 14.07 -6.95 10.13
CA LEU A 108 14.53 -8.21 10.69
C LEU A 108 15.99 -8.42 10.31
N ASP A 109 16.86 -8.51 11.29
CA ASP A 109 18.28 -8.71 11.08
C ASP A 109 18.65 -10.19 11.23
N GLY A 110 19.34 -10.73 10.22
CA GLY A 110 19.78 -12.11 10.17
C GLY A 110 18.78 -13.07 9.53
N GLU A 111 19.11 -14.36 9.59
CA GLU A 111 18.29 -15.46 9.09
C GLU A 111 17.97 -16.43 10.23
N ALA A 112 16.69 -16.59 10.54
CA ALA A 112 16.24 -17.41 11.65
C ALA A 112 16.73 -18.87 11.55
N ALA A 113 17.23 -19.43 12.64
CA ALA A 113 17.64 -20.84 12.72
C ALA A 113 16.50 -21.80 12.33
N GLY A 114 15.26 -21.43 12.70
CA GLY A 114 14.05 -22.15 12.33
C GLY A 114 13.79 -22.22 10.84
N VAL A 115 14.14 -21.17 10.07
CA VAL A 115 14.02 -21.18 8.60
C VAL A 115 15.01 -22.15 7.98
N LYS A 116 16.25 -22.23 8.50
CA LYS A 116 17.26 -23.21 8.06
C LYS A 116 16.84 -24.66 8.30
N THR A 117 15.99 -24.90 9.26
CA THR A 117 15.44 -26.24 9.57
C THR A 117 14.13 -26.54 8.84
N GLY A 118 13.70 -25.66 7.93
CA GLY A 118 12.51 -25.85 7.11
C GLY A 118 11.27 -25.12 7.60
N GLY A 119 11.35 -24.27 8.64
CA GLY A 119 10.27 -23.43 9.10
C GLY A 119 9.96 -22.26 8.15
N ILE A 120 8.77 -21.73 8.26
CA ILE A 120 8.33 -20.53 7.53
C ILE A 120 8.29 -19.35 8.50
N MET A 121 9.08 -18.31 8.21
CA MET A 121 9.02 -17.06 8.97
C MET A 121 7.95 -16.16 8.40
N THR A 122 7.04 -15.68 9.26
CA THR A 122 5.97 -14.76 8.91
C THR A 122 6.11 -13.48 9.74
N GLN A 123 6.23 -12.35 9.06
CA GLN A 123 6.17 -11.03 9.68
C GLN A 123 4.74 -10.54 9.63
N ASN A 124 4.09 -10.42 10.80
CA ASN A 124 2.70 -10.00 10.90
C ASN A 124 2.56 -8.48 10.91
N ILE A 125 3.57 -7.79 11.45
CA ILE A 125 3.61 -6.34 11.52
C ILE A 125 4.88 -5.85 10.83
N THR A 126 4.70 -4.97 9.85
CA THR A 126 5.80 -4.32 9.12
C THR A 126 6.14 -2.95 9.67
N GLU A 127 5.21 -2.30 10.37
CA GLU A 127 5.35 -0.97 10.94
C GLU A 127 4.80 -0.91 12.35
N LEU A 128 5.50 -0.21 13.25
CA LEU A 128 5.10 0.04 14.63
C LEU A 128 4.78 1.51 14.84
N GLU A 129 3.67 1.79 15.53
CA GLU A 129 3.37 3.14 15.99
C GLU A 129 4.14 3.44 17.26
N ILE A 130 4.97 4.48 17.20
CA ILE A 130 5.75 4.94 18.34
C ILE A 130 5.53 6.43 18.62
N SER A 131 5.65 6.80 19.88
CA SER A 131 5.68 8.19 20.33
C SER A 131 7.09 8.55 20.78
N CYS A 132 7.73 9.48 20.09
CA CYS A 132 9.08 9.93 20.40
C CYS A 132 9.26 11.42 20.14
N PRO A 133 10.28 12.09 20.72
CA PRO A 133 10.58 13.47 20.36
C PRO A 133 11.14 13.55 18.94
N ALA A 134 10.76 14.59 18.18
CA ALA A 134 11.12 14.76 16.78
C ALA A 134 12.65 14.75 16.51
N THR A 135 13.47 15.07 17.50
CA THR A 135 14.93 15.03 17.40
C THR A 135 15.54 13.63 17.48
N LYS A 136 14.80 12.65 17.97
CA LYS A 136 15.30 11.31 18.27
C LYS A 136 14.43 10.22 17.63
N VAL A 137 13.98 10.47 16.42
CA VAL A 137 13.22 9.51 15.65
C VAL A 137 14.17 8.44 15.09
N PRO A 138 14.01 7.15 15.44
CA PRO A 138 14.80 6.08 14.85
C PRO A 138 14.39 5.85 13.38
N GLU A 139 15.34 5.44 12.56
CA GLU A 139 15.10 5.15 11.14
C GLU A 139 14.29 3.85 10.95
N ALA A 140 14.62 2.84 11.77
CA ALA A 140 13.94 1.54 11.79
C ALA A 140 14.06 0.92 13.19
N VAL A 141 13.19 -0.03 13.48
CA VAL A 141 13.29 -0.90 14.67
C VAL A 141 13.91 -2.21 14.21
N HIS A 142 15.13 -2.49 14.70
CA HIS A 142 15.88 -3.69 14.35
C HIS A 142 15.56 -4.84 15.31
N ILE A 143 15.24 -6.00 14.76
CA ILE A 143 14.97 -7.22 15.52
C ILE A 143 15.93 -8.31 15.06
N ASP A 144 16.76 -8.81 15.99
CA ASP A 144 17.61 -9.97 15.73
C ASP A 144 16.78 -11.26 15.74
N VAL A 145 16.69 -11.92 14.59
CA VAL A 145 15.94 -13.17 14.43
C VAL A 145 16.84 -14.40 14.29
N GLU A 146 18.17 -14.26 14.35
CA GLU A 146 19.11 -15.37 14.12
C GLU A 146 18.90 -16.58 15.03
N LYS A 147 18.44 -16.34 16.27
CA LYS A 147 18.26 -17.36 17.32
C LYS A 147 16.87 -17.97 17.37
N MET A 148 15.95 -17.49 16.53
CA MET A 148 14.58 -17.98 16.55
C MET A 148 14.48 -19.38 15.96
N GLU A 149 13.90 -20.28 16.73
CA GLU A 149 13.60 -21.67 16.34
C GLU A 149 12.17 -21.79 15.81
N VAL A 150 11.84 -22.98 15.26
CA VAL A 150 10.47 -23.28 14.82
C VAL A 150 9.53 -23.33 16.03
N GLY A 151 8.51 -22.49 16.03
CA GLY A 151 7.55 -22.31 17.12
C GLY A 151 7.76 -21.04 17.93
N ASP A 152 8.87 -20.34 17.74
CA ASP A 152 9.14 -19.09 18.43
C ASP A 152 8.38 -17.91 17.80
N SER A 153 8.05 -16.94 18.65
CA SER A 153 7.41 -15.69 18.25
C SER A 153 7.97 -14.52 19.07
N VAL A 154 8.13 -13.38 18.42
CA VAL A 154 8.49 -12.10 19.05
C VAL A 154 7.27 -11.21 19.09
N HIS A 155 6.95 -10.68 20.27
CA HIS A 155 5.83 -9.79 20.49
C HIS A 155 6.30 -8.35 20.65
N VAL A 156 5.37 -7.41 20.53
CA VAL A 156 5.66 -5.97 20.70
C VAL A 156 6.24 -5.66 22.07
N TYR A 157 5.83 -6.37 23.15
CA TYR A 157 6.35 -6.15 24.50
C TYR A 157 7.82 -6.57 24.69
N ASP A 158 8.35 -7.44 23.81
CA ASP A 158 9.76 -7.86 23.83
C ASP A 158 10.69 -6.79 23.24
N LEU A 159 10.11 -5.78 22.56
CA LEU A 159 10.84 -4.73 21.91
C LEU A 159 11.08 -3.55 22.85
N SER A 160 12.29 -3.03 22.85
CA SER A 160 12.65 -1.81 23.57
C SER A 160 13.19 -0.76 22.62
N ILE A 161 12.71 0.47 22.75
CA ILE A 161 13.19 1.61 21.98
C ILE A 161 13.83 2.59 22.95
N GLU A 162 15.06 3.04 22.67
CA GLU A 162 15.86 3.86 23.60
C GLU A 162 15.21 5.20 23.95
N ASP A 163 14.50 5.84 23.02
CA ASP A 163 14.00 7.21 23.17
C ASP A 163 12.51 7.37 22.83
N GLY A 164 11.69 6.31 22.91
CA GLY A 164 10.27 6.35 22.57
C GLY A 164 9.38 5.37 23.33
N GLU A 165 8.09 5.58 23.26
CA GLU A 165 7.05 4.70 23.80
C GLU A 165 6.33 4.03 22.62
N ILE A 166 6.21 2.71 22.63
CA ILE A 166 5.44 1.96 21.63
C ILE A 166 3.96 2.09 21.98
N LEU A 167 3.16 2.60 21.04
CA LEU A 167 1.71 2.75 21.18
C LEU A 167 0.94 1.54 20.67
N THR A 168 1.57 0.74 19.81
CA THR A 168 1.00 -0.51 19.30
C THR A 168 0.71 -1.47 20.43
N ASN A 169 -0.40 -2.22 20.36
CA ASN A 169 -0.80 -3.17 21.39
C ASN A 169 0.35 -4.17 21.68
N PRO A 170 0.80 -4.27 22.94
CA PRO A 170 1.93 -5.12 23.33
C PRO A 170 1.73 -6.61 23.09
N GLU A 171 0.48 -7.10 23.05
CA GLU A 171 0.17 -8.52 22.87
C GLU A 171 0.27 -9.00 21.42
N ILE A 172 0.43 -8.08 20.46
CA ILE A 172 0.51 -8.47 19.05
C ILE A 172 1.88 -9.08 18.74
N THR A 173 1.86 -10.19 17.99
CA THR A 173 3.07 -10.84 17.48
C THR A 173 3.62 -10.06 16.30
N VAL A 174 4.88 -9.68 16.35
CA VAL A 174 5.59 -8.97 15.27
C VAL A 174 6.09 -9.95 14.23
N VAL A 175 6.80 -10.98 14.67
CA VAL A 175 7.34 -12.05 13.82
C VAL A 175 7.15 -13.40 14.48
N SER A 176 6.87 -14.42 13.69
CA SER A 176 6.78 -15.81 14.15
C SER A 176 7.40 -16.77 13.15
N VAL A 177 7.99 -17.87 13.64
CA VAL A 177 8.52 -18.94 12.81
C VAL A 177 7.64 -20.18 13.03
N GLN A 178 6.93 -20.60 11.99
CA GLN A 178 6.01 -21.73 12.06
C GLN A 178 6.58 -22.94 11.31
N ALA A 179 6.20 -24.15 11.75
CA ALA A 179 6.47 -25.36 10.98
C ALA A 179 5.70 -25.28 9.64
N PRO A 180 6.30 -25.75 8.55
CA PRO A 180 5.59 -25.83 7.27
C PRO A 180 4.35 -26.72 7.48
N LYS A 181 3.20 -26.22 7.06
CA LYS A 181 1.99 -27.02 7.00
C LYS A 181 2.14 -27.94 5.81
N GLU A 182 2.37 -29.23 6.06
CA GLU A 182 2.24 -30.23 4.99
C GLU A 182 0.79 -30.20 4.54
N GLU A 183 0.52 -29.60 3.40
CA GLU A 183 -0.73 -29.85 2.70
C GLU A 183 -0.67 -31.29 2.22
N ILE A 184 -1.32 -32.18 2.94
CA ILE A 184 -1.66 -33.51 2.46
C ILE A 184 -2.58 -33.23 1.26
N ILE A 185 -2.02 -33.26 0.07
CA ILE A 185 -2.79 -33.36 -1.16
C ILE A 185 -3.39 -34.76 -1.06
N GLU A 186 -4.60 -34.87 -0.56
CA GLU A 186 -5.41 -36.05 -0.79
C GLU A 186 -5.60 -36.13 -2.30
N GLU A 187 -4.79 -36.97 -2.94
CA GLU A 187 -5.07 -37.43 -4.29
C GLU A 187 -6.45 -38.03 -4.22
N PRO A 188 -7.41 -37.60 -5.06
CA PRO A 188 -8.68 -38.27 -5.12
C PRO A 188 -8.40 -39.71 -5.59
N GLU A 189 -8.61 -40.70 -4.68
CA GLU A 189 -8.70 -42.08 -5.06
C GLU A 189 -9.78 -42.16 -6.14
N LEU A 190 -9.32 -42.39 -7.38
CA LEU A 190 -10.18 -42.84 -8.46
C LEU A 190 -10.66 -44.22 -8.04
N GLU A 191 -11.88 -44.29 -7.50
CA GLU A 191 -12.63 -45.53 -7.40
C GLU A 191 -12.78 -46.07 -8.83
N GLU A 192 -11.95 -47.06 -9.17
CA GLU A 192 -12.22 -47.97 -10.28
C GLU A 192 -13.43 -48.80 -9.91
N GLU A 193 -14.61 -48.31 -10.23
CA GLU A 193 -15.79 -49.18 -10.38
C GLU A 193 -15.61 -50.03 -11.63
N GLU A 194 -15.19 -51.28 -11.41
CA GLU A 194 -15.36 -52.38 -12.32
C GLU A 194 -16.86 -52.52 -12.67
N LEU A 195 -17.24 -52.12 -13.87
CA LEU A 195 -18.49 -52.55 -14.49
C LEU A 195 -18.20 -53.73 -15.40
N GLU A 196 -18.31 -54.92 -14.83
CA GLU A 196 -18.55 -56.16 -15.58
C GLU A 196 -19.98 -56.14 -16.14
N GLY A 197 -20.03 -56.32 -17.44
CA GLY A 197 -21.05 -57.17 -18.09
C GLY A 197 -22.44 -56.61 -18.35
N GLU A 198 -22.81 -56.37 -19.56
CA GLU A 198 -23.69 -57.28 -20.29
C GLU A 198 -23.95 -56.81 -21.73
N GLU A 199 -23.82 -57.79 -22.62
CA GLU A 199 -24.11 -57.77 -24.06
C GLU A 199 -25.55 -57.36 -24.36
N GLY A 200 -25.76 -56.69 -25.47
CA GLY A 200 -27.08 -56.62 -26.06
C GLY A 200 -27.31 -55.55 -27.14
N GLU A 201 -26.91 -55.92 -28.36
CA GLU A 201 -27.72 -55.78 -29.59
C GLU A 201 -28.09 -54.40 -30.16
N THR A 202 -27.41 -54.09 -31.23
CA THR A 202 -27.86 -53.58 -32.54
C THR A 202 -29.07 -52.64 -32.61
N VAL A 203 -28.93 -51.53 -33.31
CA VAL A 203 -29.55 -51.24 -34.64
C VAL A 203 -29.25 -49.75 -35.00
N GLU A 204 -28.52 -49.56 -36.06
CA GLU A 204 -28.70 -48.78 -37.29
C GLU A 204 -29.55 -47.50 -37.27
N GLY A 205 -28.98 -46.47 -37.93
CA GLY A 205 -29.74 -45.41 -38.59
C GLY A 205 -29.27 -44.02 -38.17
N GLU A 206 -28.44 -43.44 -38.93
CA GLU A 206 -28.58 -42.67 -40.18
C GLU A 206 -28.59 -41.14 -39.94
N GLU A 207 -27.60 -40.53 -40.59
CA GLU A 207 -27.59 -39.20 -41.20
C GLU A 207 -27.59 -37.90 -40.37
N ALA A 208 -26.50 -37.20 -40.57
CA ALA A 208 -26.42 -35.74 -40.61
C ALA A 208 -27.26 -35.16 -41.77
N PRO A 209 -27.56 -33.87 -41.94
CA PRO A 209 -26.54 -32.83 -42.07
C PRO A 209 -26.94 -31.39 -41.61
N MET A 210 -25.93 -30.55 -41.56
CA MET A 210 -25.80 -29.12 -41.93
C MET A 210 -27.09 -28.29 -42.17
N GLU A 211 -27.06 -27.06 -41.65
CA GLU A 211 -27.20 -25.77 -42.38
C GLU A 211 -27.21 -24.63 -41.35
N GLN A 212 -26.26 -23.73 -41.39
CA GLN A 212 -26.19 -22.42 -42.07
C GLN A 212 -27.51 -21.61 -41.97
N GLY A 213 -27.38 -20.43 -41.41
CA GLY A 213 -28.38 -19.37 -41.43
C GLY A 213 -27.80 -18.08 -40.90
N GLU A 214 -27.11 -17.33 -41.76
CA GLU A 214 -27.01 -15.89 -41.76
C GLU A 214 -28.40 -15.27 -41.75
N ASP A 215 -28.60 -14.14 -41.09
CA ASP A 215 -29.18 -12.94 -41.72
C ASP A 215 -29.23 -11.77 -40.72
N GLU A 216 -28.67 -10.74 -41.12
CA GLU A 216 -28.95 -9.33 -41.30
C GLU A 216 -30.27 -8.80 -40.72
N GLY A 217 -30.21 -7.63 -40.20
CA GLY A 217 -31.36 -6.78 -39.94
C GLY A 217 -31.02 -5.48 -39.24
N ALA A 218 -30.51 -4.58 -39.97
CA ALA A 218 -30.55 -3.13 -39.74
C ALA A 218 -31.98 -2.65 -39.45
N ASP A 219 -32.15 -1.70 -38.59
CA ASP A 219 -32.94 -0.51 -38.90
C ASP A 219 -32.74 0.62 -37.88
N LYS A 220 -32.37 1.78 -38.39
CA LYS A 220 -32.64 3.10 -37.86
C LYS A 220 -33.97 3.56 -38.48
N PRO A 221 -34.78 4.45 -37.84
CA PRO A 221 -34.58 5.84 -38.13
C PRO A 221 -34.89 6.86 -36.99
N SER A 222 -34.16 7.93 -37.00
CA SER A 222 -34.47 9.37 -37.05
C SER A 222 -35.88 9.85 -36.67
N GLY A 223 -35.90 10.91 -35.92
CA GLY A 223 -37.01 11.85 -35.74
C GLY A 223 -36.54 12.95 -34.80
N ASP A 224 -36.03 13.95 -35.20
CA ASP A 224 -36.36 15.32 -35.66
C ASP A 224 -37.55 15.95 -34.92
N GLY A 225 -37.35 17.14 -34.38
CA GLY A 225 -38.37 17.95 -33.68
C GLY A 225 -37.75 19.07 -32.90
N GLU A 226 -37.28 19.99 -33.44
CA GLU A 226 -37.37 21.46 -33.66
C GLU A 226 -38.20 22.24 -32.66
N LYS A 227 -37.52 23.35 -32.16
CA LYS A 227 -38.03 24.70 -31.75
C LYS A 227 -38.94 24.81 -30.49
N GLU A 228 -38.74 25.73 -29.63
CA GLU A 228 -38.83 27.21 -29.72
C GLU A 228 -38.38 27.87 -28.40
N GLU A 229 -37.57 28.85 -28.52
CA GLU A 229 -37.62 30.24 -28.08
C GLU A 229 -38.56 30.61 -26.91
N GLY A 230 -38.01 31.33 -25.99
CA GLY A 230 -38.77 32.11 -24.99
C GLY A 230 -37.86 32.91 -24.08
N ALA A 231 -37.64 34.14 -24.50
CA ALA A 231 -36.91 35.21 -23.85
C ALA A 231 -37.62 35.79 -22.61
N SER A 232 -36.85 36.54 -21.84
CA SER A 232 -37.25 37.67 -20.97
C SER A 232 -37.62 37.40 -19.51
N LYS A 233 -36.80 37.67 -18.54
CA LYS A 233 -36.71 38.98 -17.85
C LYS A 233 -35.52 38.99 -16.92
#